data_f511f30019046737c42f51973c44de5d
#
_entry.id   f511f30019046737c42f51973c44de5d
#
_cell.length_a   1.000
_cell.length_b   1.000
_cell.length_c   1.000
_cell.angle_alpha   90.00
_cell.angle_beta   90.00
_cell.angle_gamma   90.00
#
_symmetry.space_group_name_H-M   'P 1'
#
loop_
_entity.id
_entity.type
_entity.pdbx_description
1 polymer ?
#
loop_
_entity_poly.entity_id
_entity_poly.type
_entity_poly.pdbx_seq_one_letter_code
_entity_poly.pdbx_strand_id
1 'polypeptide(L)'
;ALRGIHGVLSQLITVEDAHSTAIEVALGAAMQNIVTDNEADAKRAMQYLKQNNAGRATFLPISNIQGRRLEERGLEDCFGYVALAPELVDCDRRYSQIISNLLGRTVIVEDLDSAIGMAKQYHNRFRIVTLDGQVMNPGGSMSGGSRAKGAGVLSRANQIEALRSEVKALEGQMHDVQAAYKTAVEEANFAAAKLQGAQADMKQAQEDLIRAQGDDKLIFEKLSAAESQQQALQQEKDN
;
A
#
# COMPACT_ATOMS: atom_id res chain seq x y z
N ALA A 1 -34.49 -1.59 -6.88
CA ALA A 1 -33.25 -1.17 -6.22
C ALA A 1 -33.59 -0.03 -5.24
N LEU A 2 -33.08 -0.10 -4.03
CA LEU A 2 -33.16 0.97 -3.05
C LEU A 2 -32.26 2.13 -3.53
N ARG A 3 -32.84 3.28 -3.83
CA ARG A 3 -32.12 4.50 -4.22
C ARG A 3 -31.96 5.41 -3.00
N GLY A 4 -30.99 6.32 -3.03
CA GLY A 4 -30.77 7.28 -1.96
C GLY A 4 -30.11 6.70 -0.70
N ILE A 5 -29.44 5.54 -0.77
CA ILE A 5 -28.59 4.98 0.27
C ILE A 5 -27.14 5.21 -0.10
N HIS A 6 -26.39 5.92 0.76
CA HIS A 6 -24.98 6.23 0.54
C HIS A 6 -24.03 5.14 1.05
N GLY A 7 -24.41 4.48 2.13
CA GLY A 7 -23.61 3.45 2.77
C GLY A 7 -23.56 3.56 4.29
N VAL A 8 -22.69 2.78 4.91
CA VAL A 8 -22.46 2.81 6.36
C VAL A 8 -21.52 3.97 6.69
N LEU A 9 -21.76 4.67 7.77
CA LEU A 9 -20.99 5.87 8.17
C LEU A 9 -19.47 5.62 8.17
N SER A 10 -19.03 4.48 8.69
CA SER A 10 -17.60 4.10 8.73
C SER A 10 -16.93 3.98 7.35
N GLN A 11 -17.70 3.86 6.27
CA GLN A 11 -17.20 3.80 4.89
C GLN A 11 -17.20 5.17 4.19
N LEU A 12 -17.83 6.16 4.80
CA LEU A 12 -18.03 7.51 4.24
C LEU A 12 -17.12 8.55 4.88
N ILE A 13 -16.31 8.13 5.85
CA ILE A 13 -15.37 8.99 6.59
C ILE A 13 -13.96 8.42 6.54
N THR A 14 -12.99 9.32 6.62
CA THR A 14 -11.57 8.99 6.76
C THR A 14 -11.02 9.68 7.99
N VAL A 15 -10.15 9.00 8.73
CA VAL A 15 -9.51 9.50 9.95
C VAL A 15 -8.05 9.06 9.93
N GLU A 16 -7.14 9.93 10.32
CA GLU A 16 -5.72 9.57 10.48
C GLU A 16 -5.55 8.48 11.54
N ASP A 17 -4.58 7.59 11.35
CA ASP A 17 -4.35 6.45 12.24
C ASP A 17 -4.12 6.88 13.71
N ALA A 18 -3.43 8.01 13.92
CA ALA A 18 -3.19 8.56 15.24
C ALA A 18 -4.47 8.86 16.02
N HIS A 19 -5.56 9.19 15.34
CA HIS A 19 -6.83 9.60 15.94
C HIS A 19 -7.93 8.53 15.79
N SER A 20 -7.67 7.45 15.05
CA SER A 20 -8.68 6.44 14.69
C SER A 20 -9.34 5.80 15.90
N THR A 21 -8.57 5.44 16.93
CA THR A 21 -9.08 4.86 18.17
C THR A 21 -10.03 5.81 18.89
N ALA A 22 -9.65 7.08 19.03
CA ALA A 22 -10.47 8.09 19.73
C ALA A 22 -11.79 8.33 18.99
N ILE A 23 -11.75 8.48 17.67
CA ILE A 23 -12.95 8.71 16.84
C ILE A 23 -13.85 7.48 16.80
N GLU A 24 -13.30 6.27 16.73
CA GLU A 24 -14.07 5.04 16.83
C GLU A 24 -14.84 4.93 18.16
N VAL A 25 -14.17 5.26 19.25
CA VAL A 25 -14.79 5.26 20.58
C VAL A 25 -15.84 6.38 20.68
N ALA A 26 -15.55 7.56 20.13
CA ALA A 26 -16.49 8.67 20.12
C ALA A 26 -17.76 8.33 19.32
N LEU A 27 -17.64 7.71 18.16
CA LEU A 27 -18.78 7.29 17.33
C LEU A 27 -19.48 6.04 17.89
N GLY A 28 -18.73 5.10 18.45
CA GLY A 28 -19.28 3.86 18.97
C GLY A 28 -20.18 3.13 17.97
N ALA A 29 -21.38 2.76 18.37
CA ALA A 29 -22.35 2.08 17.52
C ALA A 29 -22.81 2.91 16.30
N ALA A 30 -22.65 4.23 16.32
CA ALA A 30 -23.04 5.09 15.20
C ALA A 30 -22.20 4.85 13.94
N MET A 31 -21.04 4.24 14.05
CA MET A 31 -20.22 3.81 12.90
C MET A 31 -20.97 2.88 11.95
N GLN A 32 -21.93 2.11 12.46
CA GLN A 32 -22.75 1.16 11.68
C GLN A 32 -24.04 1.80 11.14
N ASN A 33 -24.28 3.07 11.43
CA ASN A 33 -25.48 3.75 10.95
C ASN A 33 -25.41 3.98 9.42
N ILE A 34 -26.54 3.85 8.78
CA ILE A 34 -26.67 3.95 7.32
C ILE A 34 -27.06 5.38 6.94
N VAL A 35 -26.29 6.02 6.12
CA VAL A 35 -26.55 7.37 5.61
C VAL A 35 -27.50 7.28 4.41
N THR A 36 -28.55 8.12 4.42
CA THR A 36 -29.56 8.21 3.34
C THR A 36 -29.78 9.66 2.91
N ASP A 37 -30.27 9.88 1.69
CA ASP A 37 -30.58 11.23 1.20
C ASP A 37 -31.63 11.91 2.09
N ASN A 38 -32.72 11.20 2.36
CA ASN A 38 -33.89 11.74 3.04
C ASN A 38 -34.66 10.68 3.83
N GLU A 39 -35.68 11.12 4.56
CA GLU A 39 -36.54 10.25 5.37
C GLU A 39 -37.36 9.24 4.55
N ALA A 40 -37.75 9.57 3.32
CA ALA A 40 -38.51 8.66 2.49
C ALA A 40 -37.65 7.45 2.07
N ASP A 41 -36.36 7.69 1.81
CA ASP A 41 -35.40 6.62 1.52
C ASP A 41 -35.14 5.75 2.75
N ALA A 42 -34.95 6.38 3.91
CA ALA A 42 -34.81 5.67 5.18
C ALA A 42 -36.04 4.81 5.48
N LYS A 43 -37.24 5.33 5.27
CA LYS A 43 -38.51 4.59 5.44
C LYS A 43 -38.59 3.36 4.52
N ARG A 44 -38.25 3.52 3.24
CA ARG A 44 -38.21 2.40 2.29
C ARG A 44 -37.23 1.30 2.73
N ALA A 45 -36.05 1.71 3.18
CA ALA A 45 -35.05 0.78 3.68
C ALA A 45 -35.51 0.05 4.95
N MET A 46 -36.14 0.74 5.89
CA MET A 46 -36.73 0.12 7.09
C MET A 46 -37.82 -0.88 6.74
N GLN A 47 -38.69 -0.56 5.77
CA GLN A 47 -39.72 -1.48 5.30
C GLN A 47 -39.11 -2.73 4.66
N TYR A 48 -38.08 -2.56 3.86
CA TYR A 48 -37.34 -3.69 3.27
C TYR A 48 -36.75 -4.59 4.34
N LEU A 49 -36.08 -4.05 5.35
CA LEU A 49 -35.52 -4.84 6.47
C LEU A 49 -36.63 -5.62 7.21
N LYS A 50 -37.79 -4.96 7.45
CA LYS A 50 -38.92 -5.58 8.13
C LYS A 50 -39.52 -6.75 7.30
N GLN A 51 -39.73 -6.55 6.01
CA GLN A 51 -40.31 -7.55 5.10
C GLN A 51 -39.44 -8.79 4.94
N ASN A 52 -38.10 -8.61 5.00
CA ASN A 52 -37.13 -9.68 4.81
C ASN A 52 -36.59 -10.25 6.13
N ASN A 53 -37.11 -9.84 7.29
CA ASN A 53 -36.59 -10.22 8.61
C ASN A 53 -35.08 -10.01 8.76
N ALA A 54 -34.53 -8.94 8.14
CA ALA A 54 -33.11 -8.66 8.03
C ALA A 54 -32.53 -7.81 9.20
N GLY A 55 -33.16 -7.87 10.35
CA GLY A 55 -32.72 -7.19 11.56
C GLY A 55 -33.10 -5.70 11.61
N ARG A 56 -32.33 -4.90 12.36
CA ARG A 56 -32.57 -3.47 12.59
C ARG A 56 -31.31 -2.68 12.28
N ALA A 57 -31.50 -1.49 11.67
CA ALA A 57 -30.45 -0.52 11.45
C ALA A 57 -30.91 0.89 11.86
N THR A 58 -29.99 1.74 12.19
CA THR A 58 -30.23 3.19 12.36
C THR A 58 -29.91 3.91 11.07
N PHE A 59 -30.77 4.79 10.65
CA PHE A 59 -30.62 5.59 9.43
C PHE A 59 -30.37 7.05 9.76
N LEU A 60 -29.51 7.69 8.99
CA LEU A 60 -29.10 9.08 9.12
C LEU A 60 -29.50 9.85 7.85
N PRO A 61 -30.74 10.41 7.78
CA PRO A 61 -31.17 11.21 6.63
C PRO A 61 -30.43 12.55 6.58
N ILE A 62 -29.72 12.81 5.50
CA ILE A 62 -28.97 14.06 5.29
C ILE A 62 -29.88 15.27 5.38
N SER A 63 -31.09 15.17 4.83
CA SER A 63 -32.08 16.28 4.79
C SER A 63 -32.49 16.80 6.16
N ASN A 64 -32.42 15.98 7.21
CA ASN A 64 -33.01 16.29 8.52
C ASN A 64 -32.02 16.48 9.66
N ILE A 65 -30.81 15.90 9.50
CA ILE A 65 -29.83 15.97 10.56
C ILE A 65 -29.14 17.32 10.55
N GLN A 66 -29.24 18.02 11.67
CA GLN A 66 -28.54 19.28 11.91
C GLN A 66 -27.38 19.05 12.87
N GLY A 67 -26.21 19.56 12.50
CA GLY A 67 -25.03 19.54 13.33
C GLY A 67 -25.18 20.47 14.55
N ARG A 68 -24.49 20.08 15.62
CA ARG A 68 -24.32 20.91 16.81
C ARG A 68 -22.85 20.95 17.13
N ARG A 69 -22.31 22.12 17.41
CA ARG A 69 -20.91 22.30 17.80
C ARG A 69 -20.84 22.77 19.25
N LEU A 70 -19.82 22.34 19.93
CA LEU A 70 -19.46 22.84 21.27
C LEU A 70 -18.91 24.26 21.09
N GLU A 71 -19.45 25.22 21.88
CA GLU A 71 -19.10 26.63 21.80
C GLU A 71 -18.39 27.10 23.10
N GLU A 72 -17.83 26.17 23.87
CA GLU A 72 -17.05 26.50 25.07
C GLU A 72 -15.75 27.21 24.68
N ARG A 73 -15.39 28.27 25.39
CA ARG A 73 -14.17 29.06 25.15
C ARG A 73 -12.99 28.49 25.93
N GLY A 74 -11.79 28.63 25.37
CA GLY A 74 -10.53 28.26 26.04
C GLY A 74 -10.29 26.75 26.13
N LEU A 75 -10.94 25.96 25.29
CA LEU A 75 -10.68 24.51 25.18
C LEU A 75 -9.26 24.26 24.68
N GLU A 76 -8.84 25.04 23.69
CA GLU A 76 -7.52 24.99 23.08
C GLU A 76 -6.37 25.36 24.03
N ASP A 77 -6.68 26.10 25.12
CA ASP A 77 -5.70 26.47 26.14
C ASP A 77 -5.52 25.39 27.21
N CYS A 78 -6.36 24.36 27.20
CA CYS A 78 -6.28 23.28 28.18
C CYS A 78 -5.12 22.33 27.87
N PHE A 79 -4.42 21.91 28.92
CA PHE A 79 -3.34 20.94 28.81
C PHE A 79 -3.84 19.64 28.15
N GLY A 80 -3.10 19.13 27.16
CA GLY A 80 -3.43 17.91 26.43
C GLY A 80 -4.63 18.01 25.50
N TYR A 81 -5.14 19.23 25.18
CA TYR A 81 -6.15 19.39 24.15
C TYR A 81 -5.58 19.02 22.77
N VAL A 82 -6.31 18.19 22.02
CA VAL A 82 -5.95 17.81 20.65
C VAL A 82 -6.83 18.54 19.65
N ALA A 83 -8.15 18.32 19.69
CA ALA A 83 -9.10 18.94 18.78
C ALA A 83 -10.56 18.71 19.23
N LEU A 84 -11.50 19.39 18.60
CA LEU A 84 -12.88 18.91 18.57
C LEU A 84 -12.98 17.70 17.63
N ALA A 85 -13.67 16.65 18.04
CA ALA A 85 -13.73 15.39 17.31
C ALA A 85 -14.16 15.51 15.82
N PRO A 86 -15.06 16.42 15.40
CA PRO A 86 -15.37 16.61 13.97
C PRO A 86 -14.20 17.12 13.15
N GLU A 87 -13.23 17.80 13.75
CA GLU A 87 -12.07 18.37 13.05
C GLU A 87 -11.04 17.31 12.65
N LEU A 88 -11.11 16.14 13.27
CA LEU A 88 -10.26 14.98 13.00
C LEU A 88 -10.87 13.99 11.98
N VAL A 89 -12.04 14.32 11.43
CA VAL A 89 -12.77 13.45 10.51
C VAL A 89 -12.85 14.13 9.15
N ASP A 90 -12.27 13.51 8.13
CA ASP A 90 -12.44 13.91 6.74
C ASP A 90 -13.62 13.18 6.11
N CYS A 91 -14.46 13.92 5.38
CA CYS A 91 -15.62 13.39 4.68
C CYS A 91 -16.11 14.34 3.59
N ASP A 92 -16.93 13.83 2.67
CA ASP A 92 -17.65 14.68 1.72
C ASP A 92 -18.50 15.72 2.46
N ARG A 93 -18.48 16.98 1.97
CA ARG A 93 -19.19 18.12 2.55
C ARG A 93 -20.66 17.83 2.86
N ARG A 94 -21.33 16.99 2.08
CA ARG A 94 -22.72 16.59 2.29
C ARG A 94 -22.96 15.87 3.62
N TYR A 95 -21.94 15.24 4.20
CA TYR A 95 -22.03 14.51 5.48
C TYR A 95 -21.61 15.34 6.68
N SER A 96 -21.11 16.57 6.49
CA SER A 96 -20.58 17.41 7.55
C SER A 96 -21.58 17.65 8.69
N GLN A 97 -22.88 17.80 8.37
CA GLN A 97 -23.93 17.96 9.38
C GLN A 97 -24.13 16.69 10.22
N ILE A 98 -24.00 15.51 9.62
CA ILE A 98 -24.08 14.23 10.32
C ILE A 98 -22.90 14.11 11.28
N ILE A 99 -21.66 14.38 10.82
CA ILE A 99 -20.46 14.34 11.66
C ILE A 99 -20.57 15.34 12.81
N SER A 100 -20.97 16.57 12.53
CA SER A 100 -21.19 17.59 13.58
C SER A 100 -22.32 17.21 14.54
N ASN A 101 -23.34 16.49 14.12
CA ASN A 101 -24.39 15.98 15.00
C ASN A 101 -23.89 14.92 15.96
N LEU A 102 -23.08 13.96 15.45
CA LEU A 102 -22.61 12.84 16.23
C LEU A 102 -21.42 13.18 17.13
N LEU A 103 -20.50 14.00 16.64
CA LEU A 103 -19.22 14.29 17.28
C LEU A 103 -19.05 15.72 17.79
N GLY A 104 -19.93 16.65 17.38
CA GLY A 104 -19.74 18.07 17.60
C GLY A 104 -19.70 18.53 19.06
N ARG A 105 -20.04 17.66 20.01
CA ARG A 105 -19.92 17.90 21.46
C ARG A 105 -18.91 16.97 22.15
N THR A 106 -17.95 16.48 21.39
CA THR A 106 -16.88 15.61 21.89
C THR A 106 -15.54 16.28 21.65
N VAL A 107 -14.75 16.36 22.71
CA VAL A 107 -13.36 16.85 22.68
C VAL A 107 -12.42 15.66 22.71
N ILE A 108 -11.37 15.73 21.92
CA ILE A 108 -10.27 14.75 21.96
C ILE A 108 -9.11 15.37 22.74
N VAL A 109 -8.53 14.58 23.62
CA VAL A 109 -7.37 14.95 24.45
C VAL A 109 -6.31 13.84 24.40
N GLU A 110 -5.09 14.16 24.82
CA GLU A 110 -3.95 13.25 24.76
C GLU A 110 -4.14 12.03 25.67
N ASP A 111 -4.46 12.28 26.94
CA ASP A 111 -4.47 11.26 27.99
C ASP A 111 -5.59 11.46 29.02
N LEU A 112 -5.65 10.53 29.97
CA LEU A 112 -6.69 10.53 31.01
C LEU A 112 -6.53 11.68 32.01
N ASP A 113 -5.31 12.08 32.32
CA ASP A 113 -5.06 13.18 33.27
C ASP A 113 -5.55 14.51 32.69
N SER A 114 -5.28 14.73 31.41
CA SER A 114 -5.80 15.86 30.62
C SER A 114 -7.34 15.84 30.57
N ALA A 115 -7.93 14.65 30.33
CA ALA A 115 -9.39 14.49 30.35
C ALA A 115 -10.01 14.84 31.70
N ILE A 116 -9.42 14.39 32.82
CA ILE A 116 -9.89 14.67 34.18
C ILE A 116 -9.76 16.17 34.49
N GLY A 117 -8.62 16.77 34.12
CA GLY A 117 -8.40 18.21 34.32
C GLY A 117 -9.44 19.04 33.58
N MET A 118 -9.65 18.80 32.30
CA MET A 118 -10.64 19.47 31.47
C MET A 118 -12.08 19.24 31.99
N ALA A 119 -12.43 18.01 32.33
CA ALA A 119 -13.75 17.67 32.86
C ALA A 119 -14.10 18.44 34.14
N LYS A 120 -13.14 18.58 35.05
CA LYS A 120 -13.29 19.39 36.26
C LYS A 120 -13.48 20.86 35.95
N GLN A 121 -12.66 21.43 35.05
CA GLN A 121 -12.70 22.83 34.63
C GLN A 121 -14.06 23.21 34.04
N TYR A 122 -14.65 22.33 33.22
CA TYR A 122 -15.92 22.56 32.52
C TYR A 122 -17.10 21.84 33.15
N HIS A 123 -16.99 21.37 34.40
CA HIS A 123 -18.08 20.77 35.16
C HIS A 123 -18.78 19.59 34.46
N ASN A 124 -18.02 18.75 33.74
CA ASN A 124 -18.50 17.56 33.00
C ASN A 124 -19.67 17.87 32.03
N ARG A 125 -19.62 18.99 31.30
CA ARG A 125 -20.73 19.43 30.43
C ARG A 125 -20.74 18.75 29.08
N PHE A 126 -19.62 18.21 28.63
CA PHE A 126 -19.45 17.60 27.32
C PHE A 126 -18.65 16.31 27.44
N ARG A 127 -18.63 15.56 26.35
CA ARG A 127 -17.89 14.30 26.27
C ARG A 127 -16.43 14.57 25.95
N ILE A 128 -15.54 13.88 26.63
CA ILE A 128 -14.10 13.93 26.38
C ILE A 128 -13.63 12.49 26.08
N VAL A 129 -12.80 12.32 25.06
CA VAL A 129 -12.23 11.04 24.68
C VAL A 129 -10.72 11.20 24.51
N THR A 130 -9.95 10.29 25.08
CA THR A 130 -8.49 10.30 24.97
C THR A 130 -8.03 9.59 23.68
N LEU A 131 -6.80 9.84 23.23
CA LEU A 131 -6.24 9.18 22.06
C LEU A 131 -6.21 7.65 22.18
N ASP A 132 -6.03 7.13 23.40
CA ASP A 132 -6.08 5.69 23.69
C ASP A 132 -7.50 5.13 23.90
N GLY A 133 -8.54 5.99 23.83
CA GLY A 133 -9.94 5.60 23.85
C GLY A 133 -10.60 5.54 25.23
N GLN A 134 -10.05 6.20 26.25
CA GLN A 134 -10.76 6.41 27.52
C GLN A 134 -11.83 7.49 27.33
N VAL A 135 -12.94 7.39 28.04
CA VAL A 135 -14.09 8.30 27.87
C VAL A 135 -14.51 8.90 29.19
N MET A 136 -14.66 10.21 29.18
CA MET A 136 -15.41 10.92 30.22
C MET A 136 -16.73 11.43 29.65
N ASN A 137 -17.83 10.95 30.19
CA ASN A 137 -19.17 11.34 29.74
C ASN A 137 -19.66 12.58 30.43
N PRO A 138 -20.59 13.33 29.83
CA PRO A 138 -21.35 14.35 30.54
C PRO A 138 -21.97 13.79 31.84
N GLY A 139 -21.85 14.56 32.92
CA GLY A 139 -22.30 14.10 34.26
C GLY A 139 -21.25 13.27 35.02
N GLY A 140 -20.05 13.04 34.46
CA GLY A 140 -18.87 12.56 35.20
C GLY A 140 -18.66 11.05 35.22
N SER A 141 -19.46 10.25 34.53
CA SER A 141 -19.16 8.82 34.41
C SER A 141 -17.96 8.60 33.50
N MET A 142 -17.13 7.61 33.83
CA MET A 142 -15.93 7.25 33.12
C MET A 142 -16.06 5.86 32.54
N SER A 143 -15.57 5.66 31.33
CA SER A 143 -15.48 4.36 30.66
C SER A 143 -14.09 4.20 30.09
N GLY A 144 -13.45 3.08 30.37
CA GLY A 144 -12.08 2.84 29.91
C GLY A 144 -11.67 1.39 30.07
N GLY A 145 -10.46 1.10 29.67
CA GLY A 145 -9.87 -0.24 29.70
C GLY A 145 -8.92 -0.43 28.51
N SER A 146 -8.29 -1.60 28.42
CA SER A 146 -7.38 -1.88 27.31
C SER A 146 -8.17 -2.25 26.05
N ARG A 147 -7.77 -1.67 24.92
CA ARG A 147 -8.21 -2.11 23.58
C ARG A 147 -6.98 -2.59 22.79
N ALA A 148 -7.15 -3.68 22.02
CA ALA A 148 -6.09 -4.10 21.12
C ALA A 148 -5.86 -3.02 20.05
N LYS A 149 -4.62 -2.57 19.88
CA LYS A 149 -4.25 -1.61 18.84
C LYS A 149 -4.61 -2.20 17.46
N GLY A 150 -5.21 -1.40 16.59
CA GLY A 150 -5.58 -1.83 15.24
C GLY A 150 -6.82 -2.73 15.13
N ALA A 151 -7.54 -2.98 16.24
CA ALA A 151 -8.76 -3.80 16.21
C ALA A 151 -9.98 -3.06 15.65
N GLY A 152 -9.88 -1.75 15.43
CA GLY A 152 -10.97 -0.88 14.99
C GLY A 152 -11.32 -1.02 13.51
N VAL A 153 -12.52 -0.58 13.14
CA VAL A 153 -13.01 -0.61 11.73
C VAL A 153 -12.27 0.41 10.87
N LEU A 154 -12.02 1.62 11.39
CA LEU A 154 -11.31 2.69 10.67
C LEU A 154 -9.84 2.34 10.49
N SER A 155 -9.17 1.86 11.54
CA SER A 155 -7.78 1.41 11.47
C SER A 155 -7.59 0.26 10.46
N ARG A 156 -8.52 -0.70 10.40
CA ARG A 156 -8.48 -1.78 9.39
C ARG A 156 -8.69 -1.26 7.98
N ALA A 157 -9.58 -0.30 7.77
CA ALA A 157 -9.80 0.32 6.47
C ALA A 157 -8.52 0.98 5.95
N ASN A 158 -7.84 1.76 6.79
CA ASN A 158 -6.56 2.39 6.47
C ASN A 158 -5.46 1.36 6.17
N GLN A 159 -5.35 0.29 6.97
CA GLN A 159 -4.41 -0.81 6.75
C GLN A 159 -4.66 -1.53 5.43
N ILE A 160 -5.92 -1.79 5.08
CA ILE A 160 -6.28 -2.42 3.80
C ILE A 160 -5.85 -1.54 2.63
N GLU A 161 -6.08 -0.23 2.69
CA GLU A 161 -5.70 0.69 1.62
C GLU A 161 -4.18 0.81 1.48
N ALA A 162 -3.46 0.89 2.60
CA ALA A 162 -2.00 0.88 2.62
C ALA A 162 -1.43 -0.41 2.00
N LEU A 163 -1.95 -1.58 2.41
CA LEU A 163 -1.54 -2.87 1.86
C LEU A 163 -1.86 -3.01 0.36
N ARG A 164 -3.00 -2.50 -0.10
CA ARG A 164 -3.34 -2.50 -1.53
C ARG A 164 -2.36 -1.66 -2.34
N SER A 165 -1.97 -0.50 -1.82
CA SER A 165 -0.96 0.36 -2.44
C SER A 165 0.40 -0.34 -2.52
N GLU A 166 0.81 -1.01 -1.45
CA GLU A 166 2.05 -1.78 -1.39
C GLU A 166 2.04 -2.96 -2.37
N VAL A 167 0.96 -3.74 -2.43
CA VAL A 167 0.79 -4.82 -3.40
C VAL A 167 0.95 -4.31 -4.83
N LYS A 168 0.29 -3.20 -5.17
CA LYS A 168 0.40 -2.59 -6.51
C LYS A 168 1.83 -2.15 -6.85
N ALA A 169 2.55 -1.60 -5.87
CA ALA A 169 3.95 -1.21 -6.05
C ALA A 169 4.86 -2.43 -6.26
N LEU A 170 4.67 -3.50 -5.48
CA LEU A 170 5.40 -4.74 -5.61
C LEU A 170 5.12 -5.47 -6.93
N GLU A 171 3.88 -5.47 -7.40
CA GLU A 171 3.51 -6.01 -8.72
C GLU A 171 4.23 -5.28 -9.86
N GLY A 172 4.35 -3.94 -9.77
CA GLY A 172 5.14 -3.14 -10.69
C GLY A 172 6.62 -3.54 -10.70
N GLN A 173 7.24 -3.62 -9.52
CA GLN A 173 8.63 -4.03 -9.38
C GLN A 173 8.88 -5.45 -9.92
N MET A 174 7.98 -6.38 -9.64
CA MET A 174 8.05 -7.74 -10.16
C MET A 174 8.04 -7.78 -11.69
N HIS A 175 7.17 -6.97 -12.32
CA HIS A 175 7.12 -6.87 -13.77
C HIS A 175 8.44 -6.35 -14.36
N ASP A 176 9.01 -5.30 -13.76
CA ASP A 176 10.27 -4.71 -14.22
C ASP A 176 11.45 -5.70 -14.08
N VAL A 177 11.52 -6.42 -12.95
CA VAL A 177 12.55 -7.44 -12.72
C VAL A 177 12.38 -8.62 -13.69
N GLN A 178 11.15 -9.04 -13.99
CA GLN A 178 10.91 -10.10 -14.98
C GLN A 178 11.34 -9.69 -16.38
N ALA A 179 11.09 -8.44 -16.78
CA ALA A 179 11.55 -7.92 -18.06
C ALA A 179 13.08 -7.86 -18.14
N ALA A 180 13.74 -7.35 -17.11
CA ALA A 180 15.21 -7.30 -17.03
C ALA A 180 15.83 -8.71 -17.04
N TYR A 181 15.24 -9.67 -16.33
CA TYR A 181 15.68 -11.05 -16.34
C TYR A 181 15.60 -11.68 -17.73
N LYS A 182 14.49 -11.47 -18.45
CA LYS A 182 14.32 -11.97 -19.82
C LYS A 182 15.41 -11.42 -20.75
N THR A 183 15.66 -10.11 -20.70
CA THR A 183 16.72 -9.46 -21.50
C THR A 183 18.10 -10.05 -21.17
N ALA A 184 18.42 -10.20 -19.88
CA ALA A 184 19.71 -10.76 -19.45
C ALA A 184 19.89 -12.22 -19.93
N VAL A 185 18.83 -13.04 -19.92
CA VAL A 185 18.86 -14.41 -20.44
C VAL A 185 19.09 -14.42 -21.96
N GLU A 186 18.45 -13.53 -22.71
CA GLU A 186 18.64 -13.40 -24.16
C GLU A 186 20.08 -12.99 -24.50
N GLU A 187 20.64 -12.01 -23.78
CA GLU A 187 22.04 -11.58 -23.92
C GLU A 187 23.04 -12.69 -23.57
N ALA A 188 22.79 -13.42 -22.48
CA ALA A 188 23.63 -14.56 -22.09
C ALA A 188 23.62 -15.67 -23.13
N ASN A 189 22.46 -16.01 -23.71
CA ASN A 189 22.33 -17.02 -24.77
C ASN A 189 23.05 -16.56 -26.05
N PHE A 190 22.92 -15.29 -26.41
CA PHE A 190 23.64 -14.74 -27.55
C PHE A 190 25.16 -14.76 -27.38
N ALA A 191 25.66 -14.40 -26.19
CA ALA A 191 27.08 -14.46 -25.86
C ALA A 191 27.61 -15.91 -25.90
N ALA A 192 26.83 -16.87 -25.36
CA ALA A 192 27.18 -18.29 -25.40
C ALA A 192 27.28 -18.83 -26.85
N ALA A 193 26.32 -18.45 -27.70
CA ALA A 193 26.37 -18.84 -29.14
C ALA A 193 27.59 -18.24 -29.86
N LYS A 194 27.92 -16.97 -29.61
CA LYS A 194 29.13 -16.33 -30.14
C LYS A 194 30.41 -17.03 -29.66
N LEU A 195 30.48 -17.39 -28.40
CA LEU A 195 31.64 -18.09 -27.84
C LEU A 195 31.81 -19.46 -28.51
N GLN A 196 30.72 -20.21 -28.69
CA GLN A 196 30.75 -21.49 -29.36
C GLN A 196 31.21 -21.38 -30.82
N GLY A 197 30.74 -20.38 -31.56
CA GLY A 197 31.18 -20.06 -32.89
C GLY A 197 32.69 -19.75 -32.97
N ALA A 198 33.17 -18.84 -32.09
CA ALA A 198 34.58 -18.48 -32.03
C ALA A 198 35.48 -19.67 -31.65
N GLN A 199 35.02 -20.57 -30.78
CA GLN A 199 35.74 -21.81 -30.46
C GLN A 199 35.83 -22.76 -31.64
N ALA A 200 34.77 -22.88 -32.45
CA ALA A 200 34.77 -23.69 -33.69
C ALA A 200 35.75 -23.11 -34.73
N ASP A 201 35.71 -21.78 -34.93
CA ASP A 201 36.61 -21.08 -35.85
C ASP A 201 38.08 -21.23 -35.41
N MET A 202 38.35 -21.12 -34.13
CA MET A 202 39.70 -21.33 -33.58
C MET A 202 40.20 -22.77 -33.82
N LYS A 203 39.33 -23.76 -33.61
CA LYS A 203 39.67 -25.18 -33.86
C LYS A 203 39.98 -25.39 -35.33
N GLN A 204 39.16 -24.86 -36.24
CA GLN A 204 39.40 -24.96 -37.68
C GLN A 204 40.73 -24.32 -38.10
N ALA A 205 41.01 -23.11 -37.60
CA ALA A 205 42.28 -22.42 -37.84
C ALA A 205 43.50 -23.21 -37.33
N GLN A 206 43.38 -23.88 -36.17
CA GLN A 206 44.44 -24.78 -35.65
C GLN A 206 44.67 -25.97 -36.54
N GLU A 207 43.61 -26.61 -37.05
CA GLU A 207 43.71 -27.74 -38.00
C GLU A 207 44.35 -27.30 -39.32
N ASP A 208 43.97 -26.12 -39.84
CA ASP A 208 44.57 -25.56 -41.05
C ASP A 208 46.04 -25.20 -40.87
N LEU A 209 46.43 -24.68 -39.71
CA LEU A 209 47.82 -24.41 -39.36
C LEU A 209 48.66 -25.68 -39.32
N ILE A 210 48.16 -26.76 -38.69
CA ILE A 210 48.85 -28.05 -38.64
C ILE A 210 49.06 -28.60 -40.02
N ARG A 211 48.04 -28.53 -40.91
CA ARG A 211 48.13 -28.94 -42.29
C ARG A 211 49.20 -28.15 -43.07
N ALA A 212 49.16 -26.82 -42.98
CA ALA A 212 50.13 -25.94 -43.60
C ALA A 212 51.58 -26.24 -43.14
N GLN A 213 51.79 -26.46 -41.84
CA GLN A 213 53.09 -26.85 -41.29
C GLN A 213 53.57 -28.21 -41.82
N GLY A 214 52.64 -29.16 -42.00
CA GLY A 214 52.93 -30.47 -42.61
C GLY A 214 53.34 -30.33 -44.08
N ASP A 215 52.63 -29.53 -44.86
CA ASP A 215 52.93 -29.27 -46.24
C ASP A 215 54.29 -28.53 -46.41
N ASP A 216 54.56 -27.58 -45.54
CA ASP A 216 55.83 -26.83 -45.53
C ASP A 216 57.03 -27.77 -45.27
N LYS A 217 56.90 -28.68 -44.28
CA LYS A 217 57.92 -29.71 -43.99
C LYS A 217 58.14 -30.64 -45.22
N LEU A 218 57.07 -31.05 -45.85
CA LEU A 218 57.16 -31.95 -47.03
C LEU A 218 57.86 -31.22 -48.21
N ILE A 219 57.55 -29.92 -48.43
CA ILE A 219 58.21 -29.12 -49.45
C ILE A 219 59.72 -28.99 -49.15
N PHE A 220 60.04 -28.69 -47.86
CA PHE A 220 61.44 -28.59 -47.43
C PHE A 220 62.20 -29.86 -47.63
N GLU A 221 61.65 -31.05 -47.30
CA GLU A 221 62.26 -32.35 -47.52
C GLU A 221 62.49 -32.61 -49.05
N LYS A 222 61.50 -32.28 -49.88
CA LYS A 222 61.61 -32.41 -51.35
C LYS A 222 62.69 -31.48 -51.91
N LEU A 223 62.77 -30.24 -51.43
CA LEU A 223 63.76 -29.28 -51.88
C LEU A 223 65.18 -29.74 -51.52
N SER A 224 65.41 -30.18 -50.25
CA SER A 224 66.70 -30.73 -49.80
C SER A 224 67.13 -31.95 -50.59
N ALA A 225 66.21 -32.87 -50.94
CA ALA A 225 66.51 -34.02 -51.79
C ALA A 225 66.88 -33.60 -53.20
N ALA A 226 66.17 -32.60 -53.79
CA ALA A 226 66.49 -32.08 -55.11
C ALA A 226 67.86 -31.39 -55.19
N GLU A 227 68.20 -30.60 -54.15
CA GLU A 227 69.51 -29.95 -54.00
C GLU A 227 70.64 -30.98 -53.93
N SER A 228 70.45 -32.03 -53.11
CA SER A 228 71.41 -33.11 -52.98
C SER A 228 71.62 -33.86 -54.33
N GLN A 229 70.53 -34.11 -55.05
CA GLN A 229 70.59 -34.74 -56.37
C GLN A 229 71.29 -33.83 -57.36
N GLN A 230 71.02 -32.52 -57.36
CA GLN A 230 71.69 -31.52 -58.20
C GLN A 230 73.22 -31.51 -57.97
N GLN A 231 73.61 -31.50 -56.66
CA GLN A 231 75.03 -31.55 -56.29
C GLN A 231 75.72 -32.82 -56.78
N ALA A 232 75.08 -33.98 -56.64
CA ALA A 232 75.62 -35.26 -57.17
C ALA A 232 75.80 -35.24 -58.70
N LEU A 233 74.81 -34.78 -59.46
CA LEU A 233 74.89 -34.61 -60.88
C LEU A 233 75.98 -33.62 -61.32
N GLN A 234 76.19 -32.54 -60.59
CA GLN A 234 77.25 -31.58 -60.88
C GLN A 234 78.65 -32.21 -60.65
N GLN A 235 78.81 -33.01 -59.58
CA GLN A 235 80.04 -33.74 -59.34
C GLN A 235 80.36 -34.81 -60.44
N GLU A 236 79.33 -35.51 -61.00
CA GLU A 236 79.48 -36.43 -62.07
C GLU A 236 79.86 -35.74 -63.39
N LYS A 237 79.42 -34.52 -63.60
CA LYS A 237 79.74 -33.72 -64.78
C LYS A 237 81.15 -33.11 -64.74
N ASP A 238 81.67 -32.81 -63.54
CA ASP A 238 82.98 -32.20 -63.31
C ASP A 238 84.15 -33.25 -63.23
N ASN A 239 83.80 -34.57 -63.23
CA ASN A 239 84.73 -35.74 -63.42
C ASN A 239 84.77 -36.24 -64.81
#